data_feddea9ff3590e8992f342766ecd05cb
#
_entry.id   feddea9ff3590e8992f342766ecd05cb
#
_cell.length_a   1.000
_cell.length_b   1.000
_cell.length_c   1.000
_cell.angle_alpha   90.00
_cell.angle_beta   90.00
_cell.angle_gamma   90.00
#
_symmetry.space_group_name_H-M   'P 1'
#
loop_
_entity.id
_entity.type
_entity.pdbx_description
1 polymer ?
#
loop_
_entity_poly.entity_id
_entity_poly.type
_entity_poly.pdbx_seq_one_letter_code
_entity_poly.pdbx_strand_id
1 'polypeptide(L)'
;LKKAASAVFFVLDRNECCSTFTLAKNIPSSVTNMSKKNPGTLYLFPTPIGDLHQMELIPYNNELLLELDIFFVEELKTARRYLRKNGYIKDFEEITLNVINEHSKELGYESWLKPILEGKDGGLMSEAGMPCIADPGAVIVAEAHRMGIPVVPLTGPSSIMLTLAASGLNGQSFTFHGYLPRERSERMKKIKMLERQSAEYKVTQLFMDAPYRSHHVYDDLREHLQPTTLLCIGCDVHSQNGYVITKTIAEWREMNWDFNKRNVIFAVGVEKK
;
A
#
# COMPACT_ATOMS: atom_id res chain seq x y z
N LEU A 1 21.47 24.03 18.25
CA LEU A 1 20.34 24.48 17.43
C LEU A 1 19.33 23.34 17.28
N LYS A 2 18.38 23.24 18.25
CA LYS A 2 17.25 22.30 18.23
C LYS A 2 16.16 22.90 17.33
N LYS A 3 15.76 22.23 16.25
CA LYS A 3 14.46 22.42 15.60
C LYS A 3 13.61 21.21 15.85
N ALA A 4 12.51 21.45 16.55
CA ALA A 4 11.55 20.46 16.95
C ALA A 4 10.83 19.85 15.73
N ALA A 5 10.81 18.52 15.68
CA ALA A 5 9.84 17.79 14.87
C ALA A 5 8.48 17.91 15.59
N SER A 6 7.49 18.44 14.90
CA SER A 6 6.11 18.53 15.37
C SER A 6 5.52 17.12 15.34
N ALA A 7 5.46 16.47 16.50
CA ALA A 7 4.72 15.22 16.65
C ALA A 7 3.23 15.54 16.76
N VAL A 8 2.43 14.91 15.93
CA VAL A 8 0.96 14.94 16.05
C VAL A 8 0.59 14.06 17.25
N PHE A 9 0.22 14.67 18.36
CA PHE A 9 -0.34 13.96 19.52
C PHE A 9 -1.83 13.78 19.35
N PHE A 10 -2.29 12.55 19.41
CA PHE A 10 -3.70 12.22 19.58
C PHE A 10 -4.05 12.38 21.08
N VAL A 11 -4.90 13.34 21.40
CA VAL A 11 -5.50 13.44 22.74
C VAL A 11 -6.81 12.66 22.71
N LEU A 12 -6.85 11.52 23.38
CA LEU A 12 -8.09 10.80 23.66
C LEU A 12 -8.75 11.44 24.91
N ASP A 13 -9.86 12.14 24.72
CA ASP A 13 -10.72 12.52 25.84
C ASP A 13 -11.58 11.33 26.26
N ARG A 14 -11.47 10.92 27.54
CA ARG A 14 -12.03 9.65 28.05
C ARG A 14 -13.50 9.74 28.47
N ASN A 15 -14.20 10.83 28.24
CA ASN A 15 -15.52 11.07 28.85
C ASN A 15 -16.69 11.18 27.90
N GLU A 16 -16.58 10.91 26.61
CA GLU A 16 -17.75 10.87 25.74
C GLU A 16 -17.88 9.54 25.02
N CYS A 17 -18.79 8.73 25.51
CA CYS A 17 -19.33 7.57 24.84
C CYS A 17 -20.19 8.03 23.67
N CYS A 18 -19.87 7.63 22.46
CA CYS A 18 -20.68 7.78 21.25
C CYS A 18 -21.02 9.21 20.82
N SER A 19 -20.07 9.92 20.21
CA SER A 19 -20.42 10.97 19.24
C SER A 19 -19.20 11.41 18.43
N THR A 20 -19.30 11.24 17.11
CA THR A 20 -18.55 11.94 16.05
C THR A 20 -17.08 12.26 16.30
N PHE A 21 -16.20 11.39 15.84
CA PHE A 21 -14.78 11.70 15.66
C PHE A 21 -14.65 12.83 14.63
N THR A 22 -14.53 14.05 15.10
CA THR A 22 -14.10 15.17 14.26
C THR A 22 -12.58 15.10 14.12
N LEU A 23 -12.09 14.47 13.06
CA LEU A 23 -10.69 14.57 12.67
C LEU A 23 -10.33 16.06 12.56
N ALA A 24 -9.28 16.46 13.26
CA ALA A 24 -8.88 17.85 13.47
C ALA A 24 -8.80 18.63 12.15
N LYS A 25 -9.73 19.56 11.94
CA LYS A 25 -9.72 20.60 10.91
C LYS A 25 -8.68 21.70 11.19
N ASN A 26 -7.52 21.36 11.73
CA ASN A 26 -6.46 22.32 12.03
C ASN A 26 -5.30 22.15 11.04
N ILE A 27 -5.56 22.44 9.76
CA ILE A 27 -4.50 22.80 8.82
C ILE A 27 -4.24 24.30 9.01
N PRO A 28 -2.99 24.76 9.15
CA PRO A 28 -2.69 26.16 9.32
C PRO A 28 -3.28 26.99 8.20
N SER A 29 -3.98 28.07 8.54
CA SER A 29 -4.73 28.97 7.64
C SER A 29 -3.92 29.72 6.60
N SER A 30 -2.63 29.46 6.46
CA SER A 30 -1.73 30.12 5.51
C SER A 30 -1.76 29.53 4.08
N VAL A 31 -2.54 28.50 3.81
CA VAL A 31 -2.65 27.87 2.46
C VAL A 31 -4.02 28.16 1.78
N THR A 32 -4.94 28.82 2.46
CA THR A 32 -6.29 29.05 1.96
C THR A 32 -6.47 30.47 1.40
N ASN A 33 -6.14 30.65 0.15
CA ASN A 33 -6.60 31.80 -0.62
C ASN A 33 -7.17 31.36 -1.98
N MET A 34 -8.18 30.47 -1.98
CA MET A 34 -9.07 30.26 -3.14
C MET A 34 -10.34 29.53 -2.70
N SER A 35 -11.47 30.25 -2.82
CA SER A 35 -12.88 29.85 -2.66
C SER A 35 -13.49 29.89 -1.25
N LYS A 36 -14.73 30.38 -1.18
CA LYS A 36 -15.54 30.54 0.04
C LYS A 36 -16.07 29.23 0.68
N LYS A 37 -15.70 28.06 0.14
CA LYS A 37 -16.01 26.73 0.71
C LYS A 37 -14.70 26.02 1.02
N ASN A 38 -14.61 25.43 2.20
CA ASN A 38 -13.51 24.51 2.50
C ASN A 38 -13.60 23.31 1.55
N PRO A 39 -12.47 22.85 0.97
CA PRO A 39 -12.47 21.63 0.20
C PRO A 39 -12.90 20.43 1.06
N GLY A 40 -13.45 19.41 0.42
CA GLY A 40 -13.62 18.10 1.02
C GLY A 40 -12.28 17.38 1.14
N THR A 41 -12.31 16.12 1.53
CA THR A 41 -11.15 15.27 1.82
C THR A 41 -11.07 14.12 0.85
N LEU A 42 -9.86 13.80 0.37
CA LEU A 42 -9.55 12.56 -0.32
C LEU A 42 -9.05 11.52 0.68
N TYR A 43 -9.84 10.49 0.94
CA TYR A 43 -9.48 9.40 1.82
C TYR A 43 -8.82 8.26 1.04
N LEU A 44 -7.71 7.72 1.56
CA LEU A 44 -7.04 6.57 0.97
C LEU A 44 -7.49 5.31 1.71
N PHE A 45 -8.30 4.48 1.05
CA PHE A 45 -8.89 3.26 1.60
C PHE A 45 -8.03 2.04 1.32
N PRO A 46 -7.40 1.44 2.32
CA PRO A 46 -6.79 0.13 2.17
C PRO A 46 -7.86 -0.94 1.89
N THR A 47 -7.54 -1.87 1.02
CA THR A 47 -8.37 -3.03 0.70
C THR A 47 -7.74 -4.31 1.21
N PRO A 48 -8.48 -5.40 1.37
CA PRO A 48 -7.94 -6.68 1.83
C PRO A 48 -6.82 -7.20 0.92
N ILE A 49 -5.80 -7.83 1.55
CA ILE A 49 -4.67 -8.44 0.83
C ILE A 49 -4.77 -9.97 0.75
N GLY A 50 -5.71 -10.58 1.47
CA GLY A 50 -5.90 -12.02 1.55
C GLY A 50 -7.36 -12.42 1.63
N ASP A 51 -7.60 -13.68 1.97
CA ASP A 51 -8.94 -14.25 2.14
C ASP A 51 -9.53 -14.04 3.56
N LEU A 52 -8.72 -13.59 4.52
CA LEU A 52 -9.14 -13.23 5.88
C LEU A 52 -9.68 -11.80 6.00
N HIS A 53 -10.31 -11.30 4.96
CA HIS A 53 -10.73 -9.91 4.84
C HIS A 53 -11.58 -9.37 6.00
N GLN A 54 -12.36 -10.21 6.68
CA GLN A 54 -13.14 -9.78 7.85
C GLN A 54 -12.26 -9.35 9.02
N MET A 55 -11.05 -9.90 9.12
CA MET A 55 -10.06 -9.52 10.14
C MET A 55 -9.34 -8.21 9.77
N GLU A 56 -9.45 -7.77 8.53
CA GLU A 56 -8.83 -6.55 8.00
C GLU A 56 -9.76 -5.34 8.05
N LEU A 57 -11.06 -5.55 8.32
CA LEU A 57 -12.04 -4.47 8.39
C LEU A 57 -11.84 -3.63 9.65
N ILE A 58 -11.62 -2.35 9.45
CA ILE A 58 -11.61 -1.35 10.51
C ILE A 58 -12.97 -0.67 10.48
N PRO A 59 -13.78 -0.75 11.56
CA PRO A 59 -15.15 -0.20 11.59
C PRO A 59 -15.23 1.24 11.11
N TYR A 60 -14.34 2.11 11.56
CA TYR A 60 -14.27 3.49 11.13
C TYR A 60 -14.11 3.67 9.61
N ASN A 61 -13.23 2.88 8.99
CA ASN A 61 -13.05 2.94 7.54
C ASN A 61 -14.34 2.56 6.82
N ASN A 62 -15.05 1.55 7.35
CA ASN A 62 -16.28 1.08 6.74
C ASN A 62 -17.40 2.10 6.88
N GLU A 63 -17.57 2.71 8.05
CA GLU A 63 -18.56 3.79 8.26
C GLU A 63 -18.33 4.93 7.28
N LEU A 64 -17.09 5.40 7.16
CA LEU A 64 -16.71 6.45 6.23
C LEU A 64 -16.96 6.05 4.76
N LEU A 65 -16.65 4.80 4.39
CA LEU A 65 -16.86 4.27 3.04
C LEU A 65 -18.33 4.39 2.60
N LEU A 66 -19.26 4.12 3.51
CA LEU A 66 -20.70 4.12 3.24
C LEU A 66 -21.28 5.52 2.98
N GLU A 67 -20.60 6.57 3.43
CA GLU A 67 -21.03 7.95 3.25
C GLU A 67 -20.61 8.55 1.90
N LEU A 68 -19.56 8.01 1.27
CA LEU A 68 -18.97 8.60 0.07
C LEU A 68 -19.77 8.28 -1.22
N ASP A 69 -19.69 9.21 -2.17
CA ASP A 69 -20.30 9.10 -3.52
C ASP A 69 -19.27 9.20 -4.65
N ILE A 70 -18.01 9.48 -4.33
CA ILE A 70 -16.93 9.66 -5.31
C ILE A 70 -15.80 8.71 -4.97
N PHE A 71 -15.46 7.85 -5.94
CA PHE A 71 -14.36 6.90 -5.76
C PHE A 71 -13.40 6.94 -6.95
N PHE A 72 -12.13 6.73 -6.64
CA PHE A 72 -11.04 6.51 -7.59
C PHE A 72 -10.59 5.07 -7.42
N VAL A 73 -10.62 4.28 -8.48
CA VAL A 73 -10.44 2.83 -8.43
C VAL A 73 -9.59 2.35 -9.61
N GLU A 74 -8.93 1.21 -9.46
CA GLU A 74 -8.16 0.61 -10.56
C GLU A 74 -9.06 -0.20 -11.49
N GLU A 75 -10.02 -0.96 -10.92
CA GLU A 75 -10.92 -1.84 -11.68
C GLU A 75 -12.34 -1.79 -11.11
N LEU A 76 -13.33 -1.52 -11.96
CA LEU A 76 -14.73 -1.32 -11.58
C LEU A 76 -15.37 -2.55 -10.93
N LYS A 77 -15.10 -3.73 -11.46
CA LYS A 77 -15.72 -4.97 -10.98
C LYS A 77 -15.26 -5.31 -9.57
N THR A 78 -13.98 -5.18 -9.32
CA THR A 78 -13.38 -5.42 -8.00
C THR A 78 -13.86 -4.40 -6.99
N ALA A 79 -13.86 -3.11 -7.36
CA ALA A 79 -14.33 -2.03 -6.50
C ALA A 79 -15.81 -2.18 -6.13
N ARG A 80 -16.70 -2.44 -7.10
CA ARG A 80 -18.14 -2.67 -6.85
C ARG A 80 -18.36 -3.87 -5.93
N ARG A 81 -17.63 -4.96 -6.14
CA ARG A 81 -17.71 -6.15 -5.27
C ARG A 81 -17.26 -5.83 -3.85
N TYR A 82 -16.16 -5.08 -3.68
CA TYR A 82 -15.67 -4.64 -2.39
C TYR A 82 -16.70 -3.76 -1.68
N LEU A 83 -17.26 -2.74 -2.34
CA LEU A 83 -18.28 -1.85 -1.80
C LEU A 83 -19.51 -2.65 -1.34
N ARG A 84 -20.08 -3.52 -2.17
CA ARG A 84 -21.24 -4.37 -1.80
C ARG A 84 -20.94 -5.28 -0.61
N LYS A 85 -19.74 -5.86 -0.56
CA LYS A 85 -19.32 -6.75 0.54
C LYS A 85 -19.21 -6.02 1.88
N ASN A 86 -18.93 -4.72 1.86
CA ASN A 86 -18.85 -3.84 3.02
C ASN A 86 -20.18 -3.11 3.33
N GLY A 87 -21.28 -3.54 2.73
CA GLY A 87 -22.61 -3.02 3.05
C GLY A 87 -23.02 -1.75 2.30
N TYR A 88 -22.27 -1.35 1.27
CA TYR A 88 -22.61 -0.20 0.45
C TYR A 88 -23.89 -0.46 -0.35
N ILE A 89 -24.95 0.30 -0.08
CA ILE A 89 -26.31 0.07 -0.65
C ILE A 89 -26.69 1.01 -1.77
N LYS A 90 -26.03 2.18 -1.91
CA LYS A 90 -26.35 3.17 -2.96
C LYS A 90 -26.22 2.55 -4.34
N ASP A 91 -27.03 3.03 -5.30
CA ASP A 91 -26.91 2.59 -6.67
C ASP A 91 -25.58 3.08 -7.28
N PHE A 92 -24.94 2.22 -8.08
CA PHE A 92 -23.69 2.59 -8.74
C PHE A 92 -23.90 3.57 -9.91
N GLU A 93 -25.14 3.80 -10.35
CA GLU A 93 -25.49 4.83 -11.31
C GLU A 93 -25.60 6.22 -10.66
N GLU A 94 -25.81 6.27 -9.34
CA GLU A 94 -25.93 7.52 -8.57
C GLU A 94 -24.59 8.03 -8.02
N ILE A 95 -23.52 7.24 -8.14
CA ILE A 95 -22.19 7.59 -7.64
C ILE A 95 -21.18 7.71 -8.77
N THR A 96 -20.07 8.36 -8.48
CA THR A 96 -18.97 8.53 -9.44
C THR A 96 -17.86 7.53 -9.17
N LEU A 97 -17.58 6.65 -10.12
CA LEU A 97 -16.46 5.72 -10.12
C LEU A 97 -15.46 6.11 -11.20
N ASN A 98 -14.36 6.76 -10.83
CA ASN A 98 -13.29 7.16 -11.72
C ASN A 98 -12.23 6.06 -11.82
N VAL A 99 -12.04 5.48 -13.01
CA VAL A 99 -11.07 4.40 -13.22
C VAL A 99 -9.70 4.97 -13.57
N ILE A 100 -8.72 4.69 -12.72
CA ILE A 100 -7.33 5.11 -12.92
C ILE A 100 -6.60 4.07 -13.77
N ASN A 101 -6.22 4.44 -14.98
CA ASN A 101 -5.46 3.60 -15.93
C ASN A 101 -4.47 4.45 -16.75
N GLU A 102 -3.76 3.83 -17.66
CA GLU A 102 -2.76 4.50 -18.51
C GLU A 102 -3.36 5.64 -19.36
N HIS A 103 -4.65 5.54 -19.74
CA HIS A 103 -5.36 6.52 -20.54
C HIS A 103 -6.00 7.64 -19.72
N SER A 104 -6.13 7.49 -18.43
CA SER A 104 -6.79 8.46 -17.54
C SER A 104 -6.07 9.81 -17.51
N LYS A 105 -4.78 9.83 -17.83
CA LYS A 105 -3.95 11.04 -17.86
C LYS A 105 -4.41 12.04 -18.92
N GLU A 106 -4.98 11.55 -20.01
CA GLU A 106 -5.48 12.37 -21.12
C GLU A 106 -6.76 13.14 -20.76
N LEU A 107 -7.54 12.61 -19.79
CA LEU A 107 -8.82 13.20 -19.35
C LEU A 107 -8.64 14.32 -18.32
N GLY A 108 -7.44 14.48 -17.75
CA GLY A 108 -7.14 15.51 -16.73
C GLY A 108 -7.72 15.17 -15.36
N TYR A 109 -6.89 14.72 -14.43
CA TYR A 109 -7.29 14.37 -13.05
C TYR A 109 -7.91 15.54 -12.29
N GLU A 110 -7.61 16.77 -12.69
CA GLU A 110 -8.19 17.99 -12.13
C GLU A 110 -9.73 17.99 -12.20
N SER A 111 -10.30 17.57 -13.35
CA SER A 111 -11.74 17.52 -13.54
C SER A 111 -12.41 16.51 -12.61
N TRP A 112 -11.74 15.39 -12.31
CA TRP A 112 -12.23 14.37 -11.40
C TRP A 112 -12.19 14.79 -9.93
N LEU A 113 -11.21 15.63 -9.57
CA LEU A 113 -11.03 16.15 -8.22
C LEU A 113 -11.84 17.42 -7.94
N LYS A 114 -12.40 18.05 -8.98
CA LYS A 114 -13.19 19.29 -8.84
C LYS A 114 -14.34 19.17 -7.83
N PRO A 115 -15.16 18.09 -7.79
CA PRO A 115 -16.20 17.97 -6.76
C PRO A 115 -15.63 17.90 -5.34
N ILE A 116 -14.43 17.36 -5.14
CA ILE A 116 -13.78 17.35 -3.82
C ILE A 116 -13.31 18.76 -3.48
N LEU A 117 -12.74 19.49 -4.42
CA LEU A 117 -12.37 20.89 -4.21
C LEU A 117 -13.59 21.76 -3.86
N GLU A 118 -14.77 21.39 -4.33
CA GLU A 118 -16.06 22.06 -4.07
C GLU A 118 -16.72 21.64 -2.73
N GLY A 119 -16.07 20.76 -1.95
CA GLY A 119 -16.48 20.39 -0.59
C GLY A 119 -17.11 19.02 -0.43
N LYS A 120 -17.10 18.14 -1.46
CA LYS A 120 -17.49 16.74 -1.34
C LYS A 120 -16.26 15.92 -0.90
N ASP A 121 -16.49 14.86 -0.13
CA ASP A 121 -15.46 13.88 0.19
C ASP A 121 -15.36 12.81 -0.88
N GLY A 122 -14.18 12.19 -1.03
CA GLY A 122 -13.96 11.11 -1.97
C GLY A 122 -13.00 10.05 -1.44
N GLY A 123 -13.07 8.84 -2.00
CA GLY A 123 -12.26 7.69 -1.61
C GLY A 123 -11.38 7.19 -2.76
N LEU A 124 -10.13 6.91 -2.49
CA LEU A 124 -9.22 6.23 -3.41
C LEU A 124 -8.94 4.83 -2.88
N MET A 125 -9.18 3.81 -3.69
CA MET A 125 -9.03 2.40 -3.35
C MET A 125 -8.10 1.70 -4.33
N SER A 126 -7.19 0.86 -3.81
CA SER A 126 -6.39 -0.07 -4.60
C SER A 126 -7.11 -1.40 -4.81
N GLU A 127 -6.56 -2.27 -5.64
CA GLU A 127 -7.02 -3.65 -5.79
C GLU A 127 -6.70 -4.49 -4.54
N ALA A 128 -5.53 -4.26 -3.91
CA ALA A 128 -5.11 -4.98 -2.71
C ALA A 128 -4.14 -4.15 -1.85
N GLY A 129 -4.42 -4.04 -0.56
CA GLY A 129 -3.57 -3.38 0.42
C GLY A 129 -3.68 -1.86 0.43
N MET A 130 -2.59 -1.19 0.77
CA MET A 130 -2.51 0.27 0.86
C MET A 130 -2.49 0.90 -0.53
N PRO A 131 -3.42 1.83 -0.84
CA PRO A 131 -3.41 2.53 -2.11
C PRO A 131 -2.15 3.40 -2.25
N CYS A 132 -1.77 3.70 -3.49
CA CYS A 132 -0.59 4.47 -3.87
C CYS A 132 0.76 3.77 -3.62
N ILE A 133 0.77 2.52 -3.16
CA ILE A 133 1.99 1.74 -2.96
C ILE A 133 1.99 0.57 -3.94
N ALA A 134 2.82 0.67 -4.97
CA ALA A 134 2.88 -0.26 -6.10
C ALA A 134 1.59 -0.31 -6.95
N ASP A 135 0.81 0.76 -6.92
CA ASP A 135 -0.41 0.96 -7.70
C ASP A 135 -0.44 2.36 -8.34
N PRO A 136 -1.35 2.61 -9.30
CA PRO A 136 -1.39 3.87 -10.04
C PRO A 136 -1.99 5.07 -9.27
N GLY A 137 -2.53 4.89 -8.06
CA GLY A 137 -3.26 5.93 -7.31
C GLY A 137 -2.44 7.17 -6.95
N ALA A 138 -1.10 7.05 -6.91
CA ALA A 138 -0.20 8.15 -6.53
C ALA A 138 -0.38 9.42 -7.38
N VAL A 139 -0.81 9.29 -8.64
CA VAL A 139 -1.04 10.45 -9.53
C VAL A 139 -2.25 11.29 -9.07
N ILE A 140 -3.29 10.66 -8.54
CA ILE A 140 -4.47 11.36 -7.99
C ILE A 140 -4.07 12.10 -6.71
N VAL A 141 -3.28 11.47 -5.85
CA VAL A 141 -2.77 12.10 -4.62
C VAL A 141 -1.89 13.30 -4.92
N ALA A 142 -0.98 13.18 -5.90
CA ALA A 142 -0.14 14.30 -6.32
C ALA A 142 -0.97 15.48 -6.83
N GLU A 143 -2.01 15.21 -7.62
CA GLU A 143 -2.91 16.23 -8.12
C GLU A 143 -3.77 16.86 -7.01
N ALA A 144 -4.28 16.03 -6.07
CA ALA A 144 -5.00 16.53 -4.90
C ALA A 144 -4.15 17.50 -4.08
N HIS A 145 -2.88 17.18 -3.82
CA HIS A 145 -1.96 18.08 -3.16
C HIS A 145 -1.72 19.38 -3.95
N ARG A 146 -1.57 19.30 -5.28
CA ARG A 146 -1.42 20.47 -6.15
C ARG A 146 -2.62 21.40 -6.08
N MET A 147 -3.82 20.84 -5.94
CA MET A 147 -5.08 21.57 -5.82
C MET A 147 -5.41 22.03 -4.40
N GLY A 148 -4.59 21.69 -3.40
CA GLY A 148 -4.83 22.04 -2.00
C GLY A 148 -5.94 21.21 -1.33
N ILE A 149 -6.26 20.04 -1.87
CA ILE A 149 -7.23 19.08 -1.30
C ILE A 149 -6.54 18.30 -0.17
N PRO A 150 -7.12 18.25 1.04
CA PRO A 150 -6.63 17.40 2.12
C PRO A 150 -6.64 15.91 1.73
N VAL A 151 -5.55 15.21 2.01
CA VAL A 151 -5.42 13.76 1.80
C VAL A 151 -5.25 13.07 3.13
N VAL A 152 -6.12 12.10 3.42
CA VAL A 152 -6.11 11.34 4.69
C VAL A 152 -5.90 9.86 4.41
N PRO A 153 -4.71 9.31 4.73
CA PRO A 153 -4.49 7.88 4.65
C PRO A 153 -5.21 7.18 5.81
N LEU A 154 -5.96 6.13 5.49
CA LEU A 154 -6.62 5.29 6.48
C LEU A 154 -5.74 4.09 6.83
N THR A 155 -5.87 3.60 8.07
CA THR A 155 -5.12 2.42 8.52
C THR A 155 -5.65 1.15 7.85
N GLY A 156 -4.74 0.28 7.42
CA GLY A 156 -5.12 -1.01 6.84
C GLY A 156 -3.92 -1.89 6.49
N PRO A 157 -4.17 -3.05 5.88
CA PRO A 157 -3.14 -4.04 5.63
C PRO A 157 -2.16 -3.61 4.52
N SER A 158 -0.92 -4.09 4.65
CA SER A 158 0.13 -3.98 3.63
C SER A 158 0.97 -5.25 3.66
N SER A 159 0.94 -6.04 2.59
CA SER A 159 1.75 -7.26 2.50
C SER A 159 3.24 -6.99 2.64
N ILE A 160 3.70 -5.84 2.12
CA ILE A 160 5.09 -5.39 2.19
C ILE A 160 5.50 -5.17 3.65
N MET A 161 4.72 -4.37 4.39
CA MET A 161 5.04 -4.02 5.77
C MET A 161 4.86 -5.21 6.72
N LEU A 162 3.84 -6.04 6.51
CA LEU A 162 3.62 -7.25 7.30
C LEU A 162 4.74 -8.27 7.09
N THR A 163 5.22 -8.44 5.85
CA THR A 163 6.39 -9.29 5.56
C THR A 163 7.64 -8.74 6.23
N LEU A 164 7.91 -7.45 6.14
CA LEU A 164 9.07 -6.84 6.79
C LEU A 164 9.01 -7.01 8.32
N ALA A 165 7.87 -6.71 8.94
CA ALA A 165 7.68 -6.82 10.38
C ALA A 165 7.89 -8.26 10.89
N ALA A 166 7.47 -9.26 10.12
CA ALA A 166 7.61 -10.67 10.48
C ALA A 166 8.93 -11.31 10.03
N SER A 167 9.75 -10.60 9.25
CA SER A 167 10.99 -11.15 8.64
C SER A 167 12.14 -11.37 9.61
N GLY A 168 12.18 -10.61 10.72
CA GLY A 168 13.36 -10.55 11.59
C GLY A 168 14.56 -9.78 11.00
N LEU A 169 14.40 -9.18 9.81
CA LEU A 169 15.42 -8.34 9.17
C LEU A 169 15.35 -6.89 9.70
N ASN A 170 16.28 -6.04 9.23
CA ASN A 170 16.34 -4.65 9.67
C ASN A 170 15.11 -3.85 9.22
N GLY A 171 14.22 -3.53 10.15
CA GLY A 171 13.03 -2.71 9.91
C GLY A 171 13.24 -1.19 10.04
N GLN A 172 14.42 -0.74 10.47
CA GLN A 172 14.75 0.69 10.57
C GLN A 172 15.30 1.25 9.25
N SER A 173 15.94 0.39 8.45
CA SER A 173 16.49 0.76 7.16
C SER A 173 16.11 -0.29 6.14
N PHE A 174 15.22 0.07 5.23
CA PHE A 174 14.75 -0.82 4.17
C PHE A 174 14.44 -0.04 2.90
N THR A 175 14.47 -0.74 1.77
CA THR A 175 14.08 -0.19 0.47
C THR A 175 13.12 -1.16 -0.21
N PHE A 176 11.98 -0.65 -0.66
CA PHE A 176 11.06 -1.39 -1.52
C PHE A 176 11.33 -1.04 -2.99
N HIS A 177 11.54 -2.05 -3.81
CA HIS A 177 11.92 -1.92 -5.22
C HIS A 177 10.79 -2.18 -6.22
N GLY A 178 9.59 -2.50 -5.72
CA GLY A 178 8.50 -2.91 -6.61
C GLY A 178 8.80 -4.23 -7.31
N TYR A 179 8.53 -4.29 -8.61
CA TYR A 179 8.79 -5.45 -9.44
C TYR A 179 10.24 -5.51 -9.91
N LEU A 180 10.82 -6.71 -9.93
CA LEU A 180 12.12 -6.93 -10.54
C LEU A 180 12.04 -6.93 -12.08
N PRO A 181 13.15 -6.66 -12.79
CA PRO A 181 13.19 -6.69 -14.25
C PRO A 181 12.63 -8.00 -14.83
N ARG A 182 11.87 -7.89 -15.92
CA ARG A 182 11.29 -9.06 -16.59
C ARG A 182 12.37 -9.92 -17.26
N GLU A 183 13.33 -9.25 -17.88
CA GLU A 183 14.45 -9.92 -18.56
C GLU A 183 15.37 -10.55 -17.50
N ARG A 184 15.70 -11.85 -17.67
CA ARG A 184 16.44 -12.63 -16.66
C ARG A 184 17.82 -12.07 -16.39
N SER A 185 18.56 -11.67 -17.42
CA SER A 185 19.92 -11.13 -17.27
C SER A 185 19.95 -9.84 -16.44
N GLU A 186 18.98 -8.95 -16.65
CA GLU A 186 18.83 -7.70 -15.89
C GLU A 186 18.36 -7.98 -14.46
N ARG A 187 17.47 -8.96 -14.28
CA ARG A 187 16.99 -9.38 -12.95
C ARG A 187 18.14 -9.95 -12.12
N MET A 188 18.99 -10.80 -12.69
CA MET A 188 20.18 -11.34 -12.00
C MET A 188 21.17 -10.24 -11.58
N LYS A 189 21.43 -9.26 -12.45
CA LYS A 189 22.27 -8.10 -12.12
C LYS A 189 21.66 -7.32 -10.95
N LYS A 190 20.34 -7.08 -10.99
CA LYS A 190 19.61 -6.38 -9.94
C LYS A 190 19.69 -7.14 -8.62
N ILE A 191 19.45 -8.45 -8.59
CA ILE A 191 19.52 -9.31 -7.40
C ILE A 191 20.90 -9.20 -6.74
N LYS A 192 21.99 -9.36 -7.50
CA LYS A 192 23.36 -9.23 -6.97
C LYS A 192 23.66 -7.82 -6.44
N MET A 193 23.13 -6.80 -7.10
CA MET A 193 23.27 -5.43 -6.64
C MET A 193 22.55 -5.22 -5.29
N LEU A 194 21.33 -5.75 -5.13
CA LEU A 194 20.55 -5.64 -3.90
C LEU A 194 21.25 -6.33 -2.72
N GLU A 195 21.80 -7.54 -2.94
CA GLU A 195 22.58 -8.24 -1.93
C GLU A 195 23.81 -7.41 -1.48
N ARG A 196 24.57 -6.86 -2.44
CA ARG A 196 25.73 -6.02 -2.13
C ARG A 196 25.32 -4.78 -1.33
N GLN A 197 24.24 -4.09 -1.73
CA GLN A 197 23.72 -2.93 -1.01
C GLN A 197 23.26 -3.29 0.41
N SER A 198 22.61 -4.44 0.58
CA SER A 198 22.23 -4.95 1.89
C SER A 198 23.45 -5.18 2.79
N ALA A 199 24.50 -5.80 2.25
CA ALA A 199 25.74 -6.06 2.99
C ALA A 199 26.49 -4.77 3.37
N GLU A 200 26.54 -3.80 2.47
CA GLU A 200 27.31 -2.56 2.62
C GLU A 200 26.61 -1.60 3.56
N TYR A 201 25.30 -1.36 3.38
CA TYR A 201 24.54 -0.32 4.08
C TYR A 201 23.62 -0.87 5.18
N LYS A 202 23.57 -2.18 5.41
CA LYS A 202 22.67 -2.86 6.38
C LYS A 202 21.18 -2.55 6.12
N VAL A 203 20.81 -2.44 4.86
CA VAL A 203 19.46 -2.12 4.40
C VAL A 203 18.74 -3.39 3.97
N THR A 204 17.53 -3.64 4.49
CA THR A 204 16.67 -4.71 3.97
C THR A 204 16.13 -4.34 2.60
N GLN A 205 16.27 -5.24 1.64
CA GLN A 205 15.84 -5.05 0.26
C GLN A 205 14.53 -5.81 0.05
N LEU A 206 13.40 -5.10 -0.09
CA LEU A 206 12.10 -5.70 -0.37
C LEU A 206 11.75 -5.55 -1.85
N PHE A 207 11.14 -6.57 -2.41
CA PHE A 207 10.62 -6.56 -3.78
C PHE A 207 9.52 -7.62 -3.93
N MET A 208 8.78 -7.52 -5.02
CA MET A 208 7.74 -8.49 -5.36
C MET A 208 7.80 -8.84 -6.84
N ASP A 209 7.02 -9.82 -7.22
CA ASP A 209 6.77 -10.09 -8.63
C ASP A 209 5.33 -10.56 -8.86
N ALA A 210 4.92 -10.58 -10.13
CA ALA A 210 3.61 -11.09 -10.50
C ALA A 210 3.50 -12.58 -10.10
N PRO A 211 2.34 -13.05 -9.64
CA PRO A 211 2.18 -14.42 -9.12
C PRO A 211 2.68 -15.52 -10.05
N TYR A 212 2.51 -15.35 -11.37
CA TYR A 212 3.00 -16.31 -12.38
C TYR A 212 4.52 -16.30 -12.58
N ARG A 213 5.24 -15.31 -12.02
CA ARG A 213 6.71 -15.17 -12.09
C ARG A 213 7.40 -15.40 -10.75
N SER A 214 6.68 -15.43 -9.64
CA SER A 214 7.26 -15.53 -8.30
C SER A 214 8.18 -16.75 -8.14
N HIS A 215 7.83 -17.87 -8.78
CA HIS A 215 8.68 -19.07 -8.77
C HIS A 215 10.02 -18.86 -9.49
N HIS A 216 10.03 -18.24 -10.66
CA HIS A 216 11.26 -17.92 -11.39
C HIS A 216 12.19 -16.96 -10.62
N VAL A 217 11.59 -15.99 -9.92
CA VAL A 217 12.36 -15.07 -9.05
C VAL A 217 13.00 -15.85 -7.90
N TYR A 218 12.25 -16.76 -7.29
CA TYR A 218 12.76 -17.61 -6.22
C TYR A 218 13.96 -18.47 -6.69
N ASP A 219 13.87 -19.07 -7.87
CA ASP A 219 14.97 -19.85 -8.44
C ASP A 219 16.21 -18.98 -8.70
N ASP A 220 16.03 -17.79 -9.28
CA ASP A 220 17.14 -16.86 -9.51
C ASP A 220 17.79 -16.40 -8.18
N LEU A 221 17.01 -16.19 -7.13
CA LEU A 221 17.52 -15.83 -5.79
C LEU A 221 18.38 -16.96 -5.20
N ARG A 222 17.88 -18.20 -5.25
CA ARG A 222 18.61 -19.38 -4.77
C ARG A 222 19.91 -19.62 -5.52
N GLU A 223 19.91 -19.39 -6.83
CA GLU A 223 21.08 -19.61 -7.68
C GLU A 223 22.16 -18.55 -7.45
N HIS A 224 21.76 -17.28 -7.30
CA HIS A 224 22.71 -16.17 -7.45
C HIS A 224 23.08 -15.45 -6.14
N LEU A 225 22.33 -15.61 -5.05
CA LEU A 225 22.69 -15.04 -3.75
C LEU A 225 23.70 -15.92 -3.00
N GLN A 226 24.47 -15.30 -2.11
CA GLN A 226 25.44 -16.02 -1.26
C GLN A 226 24.73 -16.97 -0.29
N PRO A 227 25.33 -18.14 0.03
CA PRO A 227 24.72 -19.14 0.92
C PRO A 227 24.30 -18.59 2.30
N THR A 228 25.01 -17.59 2.80
CA THR A 228 24.77 -16.98 4.12
C THR A 228 23.76 -15.83 4.11
N THR A 229 23.36 -15.37 2.91
CA THR A 229 22.37 -14.31 2.79
C THR A 229 21.02 -14.78 3.30
N LEU A 230 20.34 -13.95 4.09
CA LEU A 230 19.00 -14.22 4.58
C LEU A 230 17.98 -13.82 3.51
N LEU A 231 17.10 -14.73 3.18
CA LEU A 231 15.93 -14.51 2.34
C LEU A 231 14.67 -14.77 3.16
N CYS A 232 13.87 -13.73 3.32
CA CYS A 232 12.52 -13.83 3.84
C CYS A 232 11.52 -13.91 2.70
N ILE A 233 10.56 -14.81 2.82
CA ILE A 233 9.45 -14.98 1.88
C ILE A 233 8.14 -14.83 2.64
N GLY A 234 7.41 -13.76 2.34
CA GLY A 234 6.01 -13.57 2.74
C GLY A 234 5.10 -14.02 1.60
N CYS A 235 4.44 -15.14 1.77
CA CYS A 235 3.61 -15.76 0.76
C CYS A 235 2.14 -15.74 1.18
N ASP A 236 1.26 -15.21 0.33
CA ASP A 236 -0.18 -15.02 0.57
C ASP A 236 -0.45 -14.48 1.99
N VAL A 237 0.31 -13.47 2.37
CA VAL A 237 0.24 -12.88 3.71
C VAL A 237 -1.18 -12.45 4.01
N HIS A 238 -1.65 -12.75 5.24
CA HIS A 238 -3.02 -12.53 5.68
C HIS A 238 -4.08 -13.42 4.98
N SER A 239 -3.66 -14.59 4.51
CA SER A 239 -4.54 -15.65 4.03
C SER A 239 -4.46 -16.89 4.93
N GLN A 240 -5.46 -17.75 4.87
CA GLN A 240 -5.52 -18.97 5.70
C GLN A 240 -4.28 -19.85 5.54
N ASN A 241 -3.74 -19.94 4.33
CA ASN A 241 -2.52 -20.68 4.00
C ASN A 241 -1.30 -19.78 3.81
N GLY A 242 -1.37 -18.54 4.32
CA GLY A 242 -0.29 -17.57 4.25
C GLY A 242 0.79 -17.84 5.30
N TYR A 243 2.02 -17.41 4.98
CA TYR A 243 3.15 -17.55 5.90
C TYR A 243 4.23 -16.51 5.61
N VAL A 244 5.08 -16.27 6.60
CA VAL A 244 6.33 -15.49 6.46
C VAL A 244 7.45 -16.33 7.06
N ILE A 245 8.47 -16.65 6.25
CA ILE A 245 9.58 -17.52 6.64
C ILE A 245 10.89 -16.88 6.20
N THR A 246 11.83 -16.80 7.15
CA THR A 246 13.20 -16.32 6.88
C THR A 246 14.19 -17.45 7.08
N LYS A 247 15.03 -17.68 6.08
CA LYS A 247 16.11 -18.67 6.10
C LYS A 247 17.31 -18.14 5.35
N THR A 248 18.46 -18.77 5.56
CA THR A 248 19.62 -18.57 4.69
C THR A 248 19.36 -19.15 3.31
N ILE A 249 20.06 -18.63 2.31
CA ILE A 249 20.00 -19.20 0.94
C ILE A 249 20.46 -20.66 0.93
N ALA A 250 21.43 -21.03 1.76
CA ALA A 250 21.84 -22.43 1.90
C ALA A 250 20.66 -23.32 2.30
N GLU A 251 19.91 -22.93 3.31
CA GLU A 251 18.71 -23.68 3.75
C GLU A 251 17.60 -23.69 2.69
N TRP A 252 17.37 -22.56 2.00
CA TRP A 252 16.39 -22.50 0.91
C TRP A 252 16.74 -23.41 -0.28
N ARG A 253 18.03 -23.66 -0.54
CA ARG A 253 18.47 -24.59 -1.60
C ARG A 253 18.06 -26.04 -1.34
N GLU A 254 17.99 -26.43 -0.07
CA GLU A 254 17.57 -27.79 0.35
C GLU A 254 16.04 -27.97 0.34
N MET A 255 15.29 -26.87 0.12
CA MET A 255 13.83 -26.89 0.14
C MET A 255 13.25 -26.83 -1.26
N ASN A 256 12.21 -27.64 -1.49
CA ASN A 256 11.42 -27.56 -2.72
C ASN A 256 10.06 -26.91 -2.42
N TRP A 257 9.96 -25.62 -2.72
CA TRP A 257 8.74 -24.83 -2.52
C TRP A 257 8.19 -24.39 -3.87
N ASP A 258 6.85 -24.45 -4.01
CA ASP A 258 6.15 -23.96 -5.19
C ASP A 258 5.44 -22.62 -4.86
N PHE A 259 5.79 -21.58 -5.60
CA PHE A 259 5.20 -20.25 -5.52
C PHE A 259 4.37 -19.91 -6.77
N ASN A 260 4.06 -20.88 -7.60
CA ASN A 260 3.30 -20.64 -8.82
C ASN A 260 1.90 -20.09 -8.49
N LYS A 261 1.55 -18.98 -9.11
CA LYS A 261 0.28 -18.25 -8.91
C LYS A 261 0.02 -17.77 -7.48
N ARG A 262 1.05 -17.70 -6.64
CA ARG A 262 0.94 -17.14 -5.29
C ARG A 262 1.46 -15.70 -5.23
N ASN A 263 0.84 -14.89 -4.36
CA ASN A 263 1.33 -13.54 -4.08
C ASN A 263 2.52 -13.61 -3.13
N VAL A 264 3.67 -13.12 -3.57
CA VAL A 264 4.92 -13.24 -2.80
C VAL A 264 5.60 -11.89 -2.65
N ILE A 265 5.97 -11.57 -1.43
CA ILE A 265 6.91 -10.51 -1.09
C ILE A 265 8.23 -11.17 -0.68
N PHE A 266 9.31 -10.77 -1.30
CA PHE A 266 10.66 -11.17 -0.98
C PHE A 266 11.36 -10.07 -0.17
N ALA A 267 12.13 -10.45 0.85
CA ALA A 267 13.01 -9.54 1.55
C ALA A 267 14.41 -10.17 1.72
N VAL A 268 15.42 -9.44 1.30
CA VAL A 268 16.83 -9.88 1.39
C VAL A 268 17.55 -9.05 2.42
N GLY A 269 18.26 -9.72 3.32
CA GLY A 269 19.10 -9.12 4.34
C GLY A 269 20.45 -9.83 4.45
N VAL A 270 21.51 -9.07 4.69
CA VAL A 270 22.83 -9.63 4.96
C VAL A 270 23.25 -9.22 6.36
N GLU A 271 23.38 -10.21 7.27
CA GLU A 271 23.98 -10.00 8.57
C GLU A 271 25.51 -10.01 8.43
N LYS A 272 26.17 -8.96 8.93
CA LYS A 272 27.61 -9.06 9.20
C LYS A 272 27.77 -9.79 10.54
N LYS A 273 28.43 -10.91 10.49
CA LYS A 273 28.98 -11.56 11.68
C LYS A 273 29.99 -10.64 12.36
#